data_348caf36e2170bd3c266417553d898c9
#
_entry.id   348caf36e2170bd3c266417553d898c9
#
_cell.length_a   1.000
_cell.length_b   1.000
_cell.length_c   1.000
_cell.angle_alpha   90.00
_cell.angle_beta   90.00
_cell.angle_gamma   90.00
#
_symmetry.space_group_name_H-M   'P 1'
#
loop_
_entity.id
_entity.type
_entity.pdbx_description
1 polymer ?
#
loop_
_entity_poly.entity_id
_entity_poly.type
_entity_poly.pdbx_seq_one_letter_code
_entity_poly.pdbx_strand_id
1 'polypeptide(L)'
;MNARRQTPKPPLAKWPARFHVTADVIALTIKDGVLQVAVVQRDSDLACIDVKRNGEVREIKRDAIHHWALSGGHIDFEKDDIDEAAARELLEETGIKVSVKSLIQIGAYGALGRDPRPGRTVSVAYLAFQPMFSKPIAGTDAKKAQFMSVLELLAEPNRLEFDHETMLIDAIQRVRDLVLTTPIATSFCPPEFTLTELREVYEVLWHRAYDKDITNEERQRFAKEIREYTSDENFQFLSSIESSQEQGLASRSSAPTKLSSGAVYDRIAHDMPELKYKMASMSEPTLRKISKMVISDAKRAAPKKPTIKERLDPANFSRKVMNIDGFIEEIPDSSPRSSNSGTGRPAQLYRRGPAERLDPPLRLRVKRDSTKGSR
;
A
#
# COMPACT_ATOMS: atom_id res chain seq x y z
N MET A 1 -35.84 38.13 53.60
CA MET A 1 -34.53 37.99 52.97
C MET A 1 -34.11 36.52 53.08
N ASN A 2 -34.30 35.71 51.99
CA ASN A 2 -33.97 34.28 51.99
C ASN A 2 -32.57 34.12 51.44
N ALA A 3 -31.63 33.87 52.32
CA ALA A 3 -30.29 33.47 51.92
C ALA A 3 -30.34 32.03 51.28
N ARG A 4 -30.17 31.93 49.96
CA ARG A 4 -29.99 30.65 49.29
C ARG A 4 -28.69 30.02 49.83
N ARG A 5 -28.82 28.93 50.59
CA ARG A 5 -27.70 28.05 50.93
C ARG A 5 -27.08 27.53 49.61
N GLN A 6 -25.88 27.98 49.28
CA GLN A 6 -25.08 27.38 48.25
C GLN A 6 -24.66 25.99 48.74
N THR A 7 -25.15 24.97 48.08
CA THR A 7 -24.63 23.61 48.26
C THR A 7 -23.16 23.59 47.85
N PRO A 8 -22.24 23.09 48.66
CA PRO A 8 -20.84 22.99 48.30
C PRO A 8 -20.73 22.11 47.04
N LYS A 9 -20.04 22.60 46.02
CA LYS A 9 -19.69 21.79 44.86
C LYS A 9 -18.93 20.55 45.35
N PRO A 10 -19.30 19.34 44.91
CA PRO A 10 -18.54 18.14 45.26
C PRO A 10 -17.08 18.37 44.89
N PRO A 11 -16.11 17.88 45.69
CA PRO A 11 -14.71 17.98 45.32
C PRO A 11 -14.55 17.39 43.94
N LEU A 12 -13.87 18.10 43.03
CA LEU A 12 -13.50 17.59 41.70
C LEU A 12 -12.88 16.24 41.92
N ALA A 13 -13.60 15.19 41.53
CA ALA A 13 -13.03 13.86 41.51
C ALA A 13 -11.65 13.97 40.86
N LYS A 14 -10.62 13.40 41.50
CA LYS A 14 -9.29 13.33 40.87
C LYS A 14 -9.49 12.59 39.55
N TRP A 15 -9.53 13.34 38.45
CA TRP A 15 -9.56 12.74 37.13
C TRP A 15 -8.37 11.81 37.03
N PRO A 16 -8.56 10.60 36.53
CA PRO A 16 -7.42 9.69 36.29
C PRO A 16 -6.37 10.41 35.43
N ALA A 17 -5.14 9.93 35.53
CA ALA A 17 -4.02 10.49 34.78
C ALA A 17 -4.40 10.78 33.32
N ARG A 18 -4.00 11.94 32.82
CA ARG A 18 -4.29 12.34 31.44
C ARG A 18 -3.66 11.34 30.48
N PHE A 19 -4.46 10.86 29.53
CA PHE A 19 -4.00 10.06 28.41
C PHE A 19 -3.67 11.00 27.24
N HIS A 20 -2.59 10.70 26.54
CA HIS A 20 -2.36 11.26 25.22
C HIS A 20 -3.14 10.43 24.21
N VAL A 21 -3.79 11.10 23.28
CA VAL A 21 -4.49 10.43 22.18
C VAL A 21 -3.78 10.83 20.88
N THR A 22 -3.46 9.83 20.07
CA THR A 22 -2.88 10.00 18.74
C THR A 22 -3.78 9.35 17.69
N ALA A 23 -3.64 9.78 16.45
CA ALA A 23 -4.27 9.16 15.31
C ALA A 23 -3.16 8.72 14.35
N ASP A 24 -3.13 7.43 13.98
CA ASP A 24 -2.16 6.87 13.05
C ASP A 24 -2.86 6.36 11.79
N VAL A 25 -2.23 6.51 10.62
CA VAL A 25 -2.81 6.12 9.34
C VAL A 25 -1.97 5.08 8.63
N ILE A 26 -2.60 3.96 8.29
CA ILE A 26 -2.05 2.92 7.45
C ILE A 26 -2.51 3.17 6.01
N ALA A 27 -1.70 3.89 5.23
CA ALA A 27 -1.98 4.21 3.84
C ALA A 27 -1.42 3.12 2.93
N LEU A 28 -2.31 2.24 2.42
CA LEU A 28 -1.97 1.07 1.61
C LEU A 28 -2.19 1.33 0.13
N THR A 29 -1.28 0.85 -0.70
CA THR A 29 -1.41 0.77 -2.16
C THR A 29 -0.83 -0.54 -2.67
N ILE A 30 -1.21 -0.93 -3.89
CA ILE A 30 -0.59 -2.06 -4.59
C ILE A 30 0.10 -1.50 -5.82
N LYS A 31 1.41 -1.67 -5.87
CA LYS A 31 2.22 -1.28 -7.01
C LYS A 31 3.05 -2.47 -7.48
N ASP A 32 3.03 -2.72 -8.79
CA ASP A 32 3.77 -3.81 -9.42
C ASP A 32 3.50 -5.20 -8.79
N GLY A 33 2.28 -5.41 -8.27
CA GLY A 33 1.88 -6.62 -7.57
C GLY A 33 2.47 -6.77 -6.17
N VAL A 34 2.99 -5.70 -5.58
CA VAL A 34 3.51 -5.65 -4.21
C VAL A 34 2.64 -4.73 -3.36
N LEU A 35 2.19 -5.22 -2.21
CA LEU A 35 1.49 -4.38 -1.23
C LEU A 35 2.50 -3.45 -0.56
N GLN A 36 2.23 -2.16 -0.63
CA GLN A 36 3.07 -1.12 -0.08
C GLN A 36 2.29 -0.28 0.94
N VAL A 37 3.02 0.28 1.89
CA VAL A 37 2.50 1.21 2.90
C VAL A 37 3.34 2.47 2.92
N ALA A 38 2.70 3.63 3.07
CA ALA A 38 3.40 4.88 3.31
C ALA A 38 3.97 4.87 4.73
N VAL A 39 5.26 5.17 4.84
CA VAL A 39 5.98 5.25 6.12
C VAL A 39 6.84 6.49 6.16
N VAL A 40 7.10 6.96 7.36
CA VAL A 40 7.95 8.11 7.65
C VAL A 40 9.15 7.70 8.49
N GLN A 41 10.27 8.34 8.27
CA GLN A 41 11.45 8.22 9.12
C GLN A 41 11.46 9.41 10.06
N ARG A 42 11.29 9.16 11.34
CA ARG A 42 11.30 10.20 12.36
C ARG A 42 12.73 10.68 12.66
N ASP A 43 12.83 11.97 12.98
CA ASP A 43 14.07 12.55 13.51
C ASP A 43 14.06 12.37 15.03
N SER A 44 14.36 11.19 15.52
CA SER A 44 14.43 10.97 16.97
C SER A 44 15.76 10.34 17.36
N ASP A 45 16.53 11.12 18.12
CA ASP A 45 17.61 10.61 18.94
C ASP A 45 17.09 9.88 20.20
N LEU A 46 15.78 9.54 20.21
CA LEU A 46 15.16 8.91 21.36
C LEU A 46 15.60 7.45 21.45
N ALA A 47 16.29 7.13 22.53
CA ALA A 47 16.51 5.76 22.95
C ALA A 47 15.16 5.03 22.99
N CYS A 48 14.99 4.00 22.17
CA CYS A 48 13.78 3.18 22.22
C CYS A 48 13.85 2.31 23.48
N ILE A 49 12.81 2.41 24.29
CA ILE A 49 12.64 1.57 25.48
C ILE A 49 11.77 0.39 25.05
N ASP A 50 12.32 -0.81 25.07
CA ASP A 50 11.56 -2.03 24.85
C ASP A 50 10.97 -2.48 26.19
N VAL A 51 9.62 -2.52 26.27
CA VAL A 51 8.93 -3.02 27.44
C VAL A 51 8.48 -4.45 27.16
N LYS A 52 9.17 -5.41 27.76
CA LYS A 52 8.77 -6.81 27.66
C LYS A 52 7.41 -7.05 28.35
N ARG A 53 6.71 -8.11 27.92
CA ARG A 53 5.42 -8.54 28.49
C ARG A 53 5.39 -8.69 30.02
N ASN A 54 6.53 -8.89 30.65
CA ASN A 54 6.70 -9.02 32.11
C ASN A 54 6.94 -7.68 32.83
N GLY A 55 6.88 -6.55 32.12
CA GLY A 55 7.11 -5.22 32.68
C GLY A 55 8.59 -4.83 32.84
N GLU A 56 9.54 -5.67 32.40
CA GLU A 56 10.95 -5.29 32.35
C GLU A 56 11.18 -4.25 31.26
N VAL A 57 11.76 -3.14 31.65
CA VAL A 57 12.17 -2.06 30.77
C VAL A 57 13.61 -2.35 30.31
N ARG A 58 13.81 -2.47 29.02
CA ARG A 58 15.13 -2.61 28.41
C ARG A 58 15.37 -1.39 27.51
N GLU A 59 16.37 -0.60 27.84
CA GLU A 59 16.84 0.43 26.94
C GLU A 59 17.57 -0.26 25.77
N ILE A 60 16.96 -0.20 24.58
CA ILE A 60 17.62 -0.62 23.37
C ILE A 60 18.18 0.65 22.73
N LYS A 61 19.51 0.82 22.79
CA LYS A 61 20.19 1.78 21.91
C LYS A 61 20.03 1.24 20.49
N ARG A 62 19.04 1.77 19.79
CA ARG A 62 18.87 1.48 18.36
C ARG A 62 19.74 2.48 17.61
N ASP A 63 20.55 1.96 16.70
CA ASP A 63 21.22 2.80 15.72
C ASP A 63 20.12 3.57 14.97
N ALA A 64 20.11 4.88 15.13
CA ALA A 64 19.06 5.81 14.72
C ALA A 64 18.73 5.79 13.21
N ILE A 65 19.36 4.91 12.45
CA ILE A 65 19.42 4.99 10.99
C ILE A 65 18.22 4.33 10.28
N HIS A 66 17.40 3.50 10.94
CA HIS A 66 16.50 2.60 10.21
C HIS A 66 15.08 2.42 10.77
N HIS A 67 14.61 3.28 11.67
CA HIS A 67 13.26 3.13 12.21
C HIS A 67 12.24 3.88 11.37
N TRP A 68 11.28 3.12 10.87
CA TRP A 68 10.14 3.62 10.15
C TRP A 68 8.92 3.65 11.06
N ALA A 69 8.05 4.62 10.87
CA ALA A 69 6.78 4.72 11.57
C ALA A 69 5.65 4.84 10.55
N LEU A 70 4.45 4.45 10.95
CA LEU A 70 3.24 4.88 10.27
C LEU A 70 3.11 6.39 10.45
N SER A 71 2.47 7.05 9.51
CA SER A 71 2.18 8.48 9.65
C SER A 71 1.14 8.69 10.73
N GLY A 72 1.37 9.63 11.64
CA GLY A 72 0.44 9.93 12.71
C GLY A 72 1.01 10.82 13.80
N GLY A 73 0.12 11.43 14.56
CA GLY A 73 0.49 12.36 15.59
C GLY A 73 -0.61 12.62 16.61
N HIS A 74 -0.39 13.62 17.46
CA HIS A 74 -1.31 13.99 18.50
C HIS A 74 -2.53 14.73 17.95
N ILE A 75 -3.67 14.47 18.57
CA ILE A 75 -4.90 15.22 18.29
C ILE A 75 -4.77 16.59 18.91
N ASP A 76 -5.02 17.64 18.12
CA ASP A 76 -5.20 18.99 18.66
C ASP A 76 -6.62 19.08 19.24
N PHE A 77 -6.71 19.00 20.57
CA PHE A 77 -7.98 18.93 21.29
C PHE A 77 -8.87 20.19 21.13
N GLU A 78 -8.32 21.27 20.58
CA GLU A 78 -9.08 22.50 20.33
C GLU A 78 -9.57 22.60 18.88
N LYS A 79 -9.04 21.78 17.95
CA LYS A 79 -9.24 21.97 16.51
C LYS A 79 -9.71 20.74 15.76
N ASP A 80 -9.31 19.54 16.19
CA ASP A 80 -9.49 18.34 15.39
C ASP A 80 -10.45 17.34 16.03
N ASP A 81 -11.36 16.80 15.24
CA ASP A 81 -11.87 15.45 15.50
C ASP A 81 -10.79 14.41 15.19
N ILE A 82 -10.92 13.19 15.74
CA ILE A 82 -9.86 12.16 15.65
C ILE A 82 -9.53 11.78 14.21
N ASP A 83 -10.54 11.66 13.36
CA ASP A 83 -10.41 11.33 11.94
C ASP A 83 -9.88 12.51 11.12
N GLU A 84 -10.18 13.74 11.49
CA GLU A 84 -9.59 14.94 10.92
C GLU A 84 -8.10 15.03 11.25
N ALA A 85 -7.72 14.75 12.51
CA ALA A 85 -6.33 14.66 12.92
C ALA A 85 -5.57 13.60 12.09
N ALA A 86 -6.16 12.41 11.88
CA ALA A 86 -5.57 11.38 11.06
C ALA A 86 -5.27 11.86 9.62
N ALA A 87 -6.25 12.52 8.98
CA ALA A 87 -6.07 13.03 7.62
C ALA A 87 -5.05 14.18 7.57
N ARG A 88 -5.01 15.05 8.58
CA ARG A 88 -4.06 16.16 8.69
C ARG A 88 -2.63 15.63 8.85
N GLU A 89 -2.40 14.72 9.79
CA GLU A 89 -1.07 14.15 10.04
C GLU A 89 -0.52 13.43 8.81
N LEU A 90 -1.36 12.64 8.10
CA LEU A 90 -0.95 11.99 6.86
C LEU A 90 -0.50 13.03 5.81
N LEU A 91 -1.25 14.12 5.68
CA LEU A 91 -0.91 15.20 4.75
C LEU A 91 0.39 15.91 5.17
N GLU A 92 0.52 16.26 6.47
CA GLU A 92 1.67 17.00 6.99
C GLU A 92 2.97 16.21 6.90
N GLU A 93 2.94 14.91 7.22
CA GLU A 93 4.15 14.08 7.24
C GLU A 93 4.53 13.49 5.89
N THR A 94 3.55 13.25 5.00
CA THR A 94 3.79 12.54 3.73
C THR A 94 3.37 13.30 2.48
N GLY A 95 2.65 14.41 2.61
CA GLY A 95 2.05 15.11 1.48
C GLY A 95 0.88 14.35 0.84
N ILE A 96 0.45 13.22 1.39
CA ILE A 96 -0.66 12.42 0.87
C ILE A 96 -1.98 12.99 1.36
N LYS A 97 -2.83 13.41 0.42
CA LYS A 97 -4.17 13.94 0.73
C LYS A 97 -5.22 12.83 0.61
N VAL A 98 -5.99 12.64 1.65
CA VAL A 98 -7.15 11.74 1.70
C VAL A 98 -8.39 12.48 2.17
N SER A 99 -9.57 11.98 1.79
CA SER A 99 -10.83 12.48 2.38
C SER A 99 -11.05 11.80 3.73
N VAL A 100 -11.42 12.55 4.75
CA VAL A 100 -11.81 12.01 6.06
C VAL A 100 -12.87 10.92 5.91
N LYS A 101 -13.84 11.11 5.01
CA LYS A 101 -14.90 10.12 4.72
C LYS A 101 -14.39 8.80 4.14
N SER A 102 -13.18 8.78 3.58
CA SER A 102 -12.57 7.56 3.04
C SER A 102 -11.71 6.80 4.06
N LEU A 103 -11.48 7.39 5.23
CA LEU A 103 -10.77 6.73 6.32
C LEU A 103 -11.65 5.68 6.97
N ILE A 104 -11.08 4.50 7.23
CA ILE A 104 -11.76 3.40 7.90
C ILE A 104 -11.04 3.14 9.22
N GLN A 105 -11.72 3.37 10.33
CA GLN A 105 -11.17 3.06 11.64
C GLN A 105 -10.93 1.56 11.78
N ILE A 106 -9.73 1.19 12.22
CA ILE A 106 -9.33 -0.20 12.47
C ILE A 106 -9.57 -0.55 13.93
N GLY A 107 -9.09 0.30 14.83
CA GLY A 107 -9.18 0.07 16.27
C GLY A 107 -8.42 1.10 17.09
N ALA A 108 -8.44 0.89 18.40
CA ALA A 108 -7.68 1.68 19.36
C ALA A 108 -6.57 0.81 19.98
N TYR A 109 -5.38 1.35 20.03
CA TYR A 109 -4.17 0.68 20.51
C TYR A 109 -3.69 1.40 21.76
N GLY A 110 -3.86 0.77 22.92
CA GLY A 110 -3.58 1.39 24.23
C GLY A 110 -2.87 0.41 25.18
N ALA A 111 -2.13 -0.57 24.68
CA ALA A 111 -1.35 -1.48 25.52
C ALA A 111 -0.35 -0.72 26.39
N LEU A 112 -0.07 -1.23 27.58
CA LEU A 112 0.96 -0.66 28.46
C LEU A 112 2.31 -0.75 27.75
N GLY A 113 3.04 0.38 27.72
CA GLY A 113 4.38 0.44 27.13
C GLY A 113 4.42 0.43 25.62
N ARG A 114 3.26 0.60 24.91
CA ARG A 114 3.27 0.75 23.46
C ARG A 114 4.08 1.96 22.97
N ASP A 115 4.04 3.01 23.74
CA ASP A 115 4.80 4.24 23.53
C ASP A 115 5.79 4.39 24.69
N PRO A 116 7.11 4.45 24.44
CA PRO A 116 8.11 4.57 25.49
C PRO A 116 8.20 5.99 26.08
N ARG A 117 7.56 6.97 25.46
CA ARG A 117 7.56 8.35 25.94
C ARG A 117 6.79 8.49 27.27
N PRO A 118 7.11 9.49 28.10
CA PRO A 118 6.40 9.74 29.35
C PRO A 118 4.91 9.99 29.11
N GLY A 119 4.08 9.37 29.94
CA GLY A 119 2.63 9.43 29.82
C GLY A 119 2.06 8.15 29.23
N ARG A 120 0.75 8.05 29.21
CA ARG A 120 0.04 6.95 28.59
C ARG A 120 -0.60 7.41 27.29
N THR A 121 -0.23 6.77 26.19
CA THR A 121 -0.75 7.09 24.86
C THR A 121 -1.71 6.01 24.39
N VAL A 122 -2.84 6.44 23.84
CA VAL A 122 -3.77 5.60 23.09
C VAL A 122 -3.80 6.12 21.67
N SER A 123 -3.53 5.25 20.72
CA SER A 123 -3.64 5.57 19.30
C SER A 123 -4.92 5.02 18.72
N VAL A 124 -5.59 5.81 17.91
CA VAL A 124 -6.70 5.37 17.06
C VAL A 124 -6.15 5.21 15.66
N ALA A 125 -6.17 3.97 15.15
CA ALA A 125 -5.61 3.64 13.85
C ALA A 125 -6.68 3.67 12.75
N TYR A 126 -6.31 4.28 11.63
CA TYR A 126 -7.14 4.39 10.44
C TYR A 126 -6.47 3.77 9.23
N LEU A 127 -7.27 3.19 8.36
CA LEU A 127 -6.87 2.64 7.08
C LEU A 127 -7.26 3.61 5.96
N ALA A 128 -6.32 3.92 5.09
CA ALA A 128 -6.54 4.56 3.80
C ALA A 128 -5.97 3.69 2.69
N PHE A 129 -6.66 3.65 1.53
CA PHE A 129 -6.12 2.94 0.37
C PHE A 129 -6.61 3.58 -0.92
N GLN A 130 -5.75 3.58 -1.92
CA GLN A 130 -5.96 4.09 -3.26
C GLN A 130 -5.12 3.29 -4.26
N PRO A 131 -5.52 3.25 -5.54
CA PRO A 131 -4.75 2.56 -6.58
C PRO A 131 -3.36 3.16 -6.73
N MET A 132 -3.25 4.47 -6.56
CA MET A 132 -1.99 5.20 -6.60
C MET A 132 -2.12 6.46 -5.75
N PHE A 133 -1.31 6.55 -4.72
CA PHE A 133 -1.10 7.80 -4.02
C PHE A 133 -0.05 8.66 -4.75
N SER A 134 -0.07 9.96 -4.53
CA SER A 134 1.07 10.82 -4.87
C SER A 134 2.33 10.28 -4.19
N LYS A 135 3.49 10.44 -4.85
CA LYS A 135 4.77 10.08 -4.23
C LYS A 135 4.91 10.84 -2.91
N PRO A 136 5.19 10.14 -1.81
CA PRO A 136 5.35 10.79 -0.51
C PRO A 136 6.50 11.80 -0.54
N ILE A 137 6.26 12.95 0.09
CA ILE A 137 7.24 14.01 0.28
C ILE A 137 7.30 14.26 1.77
N ALA A 138 8.48 14.10 2.36
CA ALA A 138 8.68 14.33 3.78
C ALA A 138 8.25 15.76 4.17
N GLY A 139 7.43 15.86 5.19
CA GLY A 139 7.05 17.14 5.81
C GLY A 139 8.12 17.66 6.77
N THR A 140 7.75 18.67 7.56
CA THR A 140 8.69 19.39 8.46
C THR A 140 9.28 18.51 9.55
N ASP A 141 8.51 17.53 10.05
CA ASP A 141 8.85 16.69 11.20
C ASP A 141 9.35 15.28 10.82
N ALA A 142 9.42 14.99 9.52
CA ALA A 142 9.91 13.74 8.99
C ALA A 142 11.20 13.94 8.18
N LYS A 143 12.24 13.15 8.46
CA LYS A 143 13.46 13.12 7.62
C LYS A 143 13.20 12.58 6.23
N LYS A 144 12.34 11.58 6.11
CA LYS A 144 11.95 10.91 4.86
C LYS A 144 10.52 10.43 4.95
N ALA A 145 9.84 10.46 3.81
CA ALA A 145 8.56 9.77 3.61
C ALA A 145 8.64 8.96 2.31
N GLN A 146 8.20 7.71 2.34
CA GLN A 146 8.21 6.85 1.16
C GLN A 146 7.21 5.71 1.28
N PHE A 147 6.87 5.11 0.14
CA PHE A 147 6.25 3.80 0.13
C PHE A 147 7.30 2.71 0.31
N MET A 148 7.00 1.75 1.18
CA MET A 148 7.81 0.55 1.39
C MET A 148 6.96 -0.70 1.24
N SER A 149 7.59 -1.77 0.78
CA SER A 149 6.95 -3.09 0.76
C SER A 149 6.56 -3.49 2.18
N VAL A 150 5.28 -3.81 2.37
CA VAL A 150 4.78 -4.33 3.65
C VAL A 150 5.55 -5.58 4.05
N LEU A 151 5.85 -6.45 3.08
CA LEU A 151 6.59 -7.66 3.35
C LEU A 151 8.01 -7.40 3.84
N GLU A 152 8.71 -6.43 3.26
CA GLU A 152 10.06 -6.05 3.72
C GLU A 152 10.04 -5.48 5.14
N LEU A 153 9.04 -4.67 5.46
CA LEU A 153 8.88 -4.13 6.81
C LEU A 153 8.61 -5.23 7.84
N LEU A 154 7.76 -6.20 7.50
CA LEU A 154 7.40 -7.28 8.41
C LEU A 154 8.46 -8.41 8.48
N ALA A 155 9.37 -8.51 7.51
CA ALA A 155 10.43 -9.50 7.49
C ALA A 155 11.62 -9.13 8.39
N GLU A 156 11.76 -7.87 8.74
CA GLU A 156 12.82 -7.38 9.62
C GLU A 156 12.24 -7.02 11.00
N PRO A 157 12.52 -7.79 12.03
CA PRO A 157 12.01 -7.51 13.38
C PRO A 157 12.40 -6.11 13.83
N ASN A 158 11.46 -5.42 14.47
CA ASN A 158 11.65 -4.04 14.97
C ASN A 158 11.98 -3.00 13.88
N ARG A 159 11.61 -3.24 12.64
CA ARG A 159 11.75 -2.25 11.56
C ARG A 159 10.79 -1.08 11.72
N LEU A 160 9.61 -1.35 12.28
CA LEU A 160 8.61 -0.35 12.63
C LEU A 160 8.71 0.04 14.10
N GLU A 161 8.52 1.33 14.37
CA GLU A 161 8.47 1.84 15.74
C GLU A 161 7.16 1.47 16.43
N PHE A 162 7.14 1.55 17.75
CA PHE A 162 5.98 1.30 18.61
C PHE A 162 5.37 -0.09 18.37
N ASP A 163 4.07 -0.16 18.36
CA ASP A 163 3.26 -1.32 17.98
C ASP A 163 2.72 -1.24 16.54
N HIS A 164 3.40 -0.45 15.68
CA HIS A 164 2.98 -0.24 14.29
C HIS A 164 3.00 -1.51 13.44
N GLU A 165 3.85 -2.49 13.76
CA GLU A 165 3.80 -3.80 13.11
C GLU A 165 2.45 -4.49 13.38
N THR A 166 1.96 -4.44 14.61
CA THR A 166 0.65 -4.99 14.98
C THR A 166 -0.47 -4.26 14.24
N MET A 167 -0.42 -2.93 14.22
CA MET A 167 -1.41 -2.12 13.49
C MET A 167 -1.45 -2.46 12.01
N LEU A 168 -0.28 -2.63 11.38
CA LEU A 168 -0.16 -2.96 9.96
C LEU A 168 -0.74 -4.35 9.65
N ILE A 169 -0.46 -5.35 10.48
CA ILE A 169 -1.02 -6.69 10.33
C ILE A 169 -2.54 -6.67 10.52
N ASP A 170 -3.04 -5.95 11.53
CA ASP A 170 -4.49 -5.83 11.77
C ASP A 170 -5.19 -5.09 10.62
N ALA A 171 -4.55 -4.06 10.05
CA ALA A 171 -5.04 -3.36 8.87
C ALA A 171 -5.22 -4.30 7.68
N ILE A 172 -4.24 -5.16 7.40
CA ILE A 172 -4.31 -6.12 6.31
C ILE A 172 -5.45 -7.13 6.53
N GLN A 173 -5.61 -7.64 7.76
CA GLN A 173 -6.75 -8.52 8.07
C GLN A 173 -8.07 -7.79 7.85
N ARG A 174 -8.17 -6.53 8.29
CA ARG A 174 -9.37 -5.72 8.06
C ARG A 174 -9.67 -5.50 6.58
N VAL A 175 -8.65 -5.23 5.76
CA VAL A 175 -8.81 -5.12 4.30
C VAL A 175 -9.32 -6.43 3.72
N ARG A 176 -8.75 -7.58 4.11
CA ARG A 176 -9.19 -8.91 3.66
C ARG A 176 -10.68 -9.14 3.93
N ASP A 177 -11.16 -8.77 5.12
CA ASP A 177 -12.58 -8.90 5.47
C ASP A 177 -13.47 -7.97 4.62
N LEU A 178 -13.02 -6.74 4.43
CA LEU A 178 -13.76 -5.74 3.66
C LEU A 178 -13.89 -6.12 2.18
N VAL A 179 -12.82 -6.57 1.53
CA VAL A 179 -12.85 -6.90 0.10
C VAL A 179 -13.72 -8.13 -0.20
N LEU A 180 -14.06 -8.95 0.79
CA LEU A 180 -15.00 -10.06 0.63
C LEU A 180 -16.46 -9.63 0.71
N THR A 181 -16.73 -8.53 1.39
CA THR A 181 -18.10 -8.10 1.73
C THR A 181 -18.50 -6.77 1.11
N THR A 182 -17.53 -6.02 0.56
CA THR A 182 -17.74 -4.72 -0.06
C THR A 182 -16.95 -4.60 -1.37
N PRO A 183 -17.31 -3.70 -2.28
CA PRO A 183 -16.59 -3.52 -3.54
C PRO A 183 -15.25 -2.79 -3.40
N ILE A 184 -14.72 -2.68 -2.21
CA ILE A 184 -13.54 -1.88 -1.85
C ILE A 184 -12.26 -2.34 -2.56
N ALA A 185 -12.20 -3.59 -3.02
CA ALA A 185 -11.11 -4.11 -3.83
C ALA A 185 -10.86 -3.27 -5.11
N THR A 186 -11.93 -2.70 -5.68
CA THR A 186 -11.82 -1.82 -6.86
C THR A 186 -11.08 -0.52 -6.56
N SER A 187 -10.98 -0.12 -5.29
CA SER A 187 -10.23 1.07 -4.88
C SER A 187 -8.72 0.87 -4.92
N PHE A 188 -8.24 -0.35 -5.15
CA PHE A 188 -6.85 -0.65 -5.48
C PHE A 188 -6.59 -0.72 -7.00
N CYS A 189 -7.63 -0.64 -7.80
CA CYS A 189 -7.55 -0.63 -9.26
C CYS A 189 -7.64 0.79 -9.81
N PRO A 190 -7.12 1.05 -11.03
CA PRO A 190 -7.44 2.27 -11.77
C PRO A 190 -8.96 2.45 -11.94
N PRO A 191 -9.45 3.65 -12.29
CA PRO A 191 -10.89 3.87 -12.54
C PRO A 191 -11.49 2.91 -13.56
N GLU A 192 -10.70 2.50 -14.55
CA GLU A 192 -11.01 1.47 -15.53
C GLU A 192 -10.01 0.35 -15.40
N PHE A 193 -10.48 -0.87 -15.20
CA PHE A 193 -9.62 -2.03 -14.91
C PHE A 193 -10.12 -3.29 -15.61
N THR A 194 -9.25 -4.28 -15.71
CA THR A 194 -9.57 -5.63 -16.18
C THR A 194 -9.88 -6.55 -15.01
N LEU A 195 -10.57 -7.67 -15.26
CA LEU A 195 -10.75 -8.71 -14.24
C LEU A 195 -9.42 -9.32 -13.76
N THR A 196 -8.38 -9.25 -14.57
CA THR A 196 -7.03 -9.68 -14.17
C THR A 196 -6.43 -8.76 -13.13
N GLU A 197 -6.48 -7.44 -13.34
CA GLU A 197 -6.03 -6.45 -12.37
C GLU A 197 -6.82 -6.57 -11.05
N LEU A 198 -8.14 -6.70 -11.13
CA LEU A 198 -8.95 -6.92 -9.92
C LEU A 198 -8.59 -8.22 -9.20
N ARG A 199 -8.35 -9.33 -9.93
CA ARG A 199 -7.92 -10.60 -9.33
C ARG A 199 -6.56 -10.48 -8.64
N GLU A 200 -5.62 -9.75 -9.22
CA GLU A 200 -4.30 -9.50 -8.64
C GLU A 200 -4.38 -8.79 -7.29
N VAL A 201 -5.34 -7.87 -7.10
CA VAL A 201 -5.58 -7.25 -5.78
C VAL A 201 -5.87 -8.33 -4.72
N TYR A 202 -6.75 -9.27 -5.02
CA TYR A 202 -7.05 -10.36 -4.10
C TYR A 202 -5.84 -11.30 -3.90
N GLU A 203 -5.13 -11.65 -4.95
CA GLU A 203 -3.94 -12.51 -4.87
C GLU A 203 -2.85 -11.88 -3.98
N VAL A 204 -2.62 -10.57 -4.11
CA VAL A 204 -1.67 -9.82 -3.29
C VAL A 204 -2.11 -9.78 -1.83
N LEU A 205 -3.37 -9.45 -1.56
CA LEU A 205 -3.88 -9.35 -0.20
C LEU A 205 -3.90 -10.70 0.53
N TRP A 206 -4.08 -11.83 -0.18
CA TRP A 206 -4.08 -13.18 0.41
C TRP A 206 -2.70 -13.83 0.47
N HIS A 207 -1.65 -13.10 0.13
CA HIS A 207 -0.30 -13.65 0.24
C HIS A 207 0.01 -14.08 1.67
N ARG A 208 0.50 -15.31 1.83
CA ARG A 208 0.76 -15.94 3.14
C ARG A 208 1.72 -15.13 4.03
N ALA A 209 2.60 -14.36 3.44
CA ALA A 209 3.54 -13.51 4.18
C ALA A 209 2.86 -12.50 5.13
N TYR A 210 1.57 -12.21 4.91
CA TYR A 210 0.79 -11.31 5.77
C TYR A 210 -0.06 -12.04 6.81
N ASP A 211 0.07 -13.35 6.96
CA ASP A 211 -0.65 -14.11 7.98
C ASP A 211 -0.01 -13.88 9.36
N LYS A 212 -0.84 -13.95 10.41
CA LYS A 212 -0.37 -13.72 11.80
C LYS A 212 0.50 -14.86 12.34
N ASP A 213 0.31 -16.05 11.82
CA ASP A 213 0.93 -17.31 12.26
C ASP A 213 2.19 -17.68 11.49
N ILE A 214 2.63 -16.87 10.56
CA ILE A 214 3.83 -17.12 9.77
C ILE A 214 5.10 -16.81 10.58
N THR A 215 6.17 -17.60 10.38
CA THR A 215 7.46 -17.36 11.02
C THR A 215 8.25 -16.23 10.35
N ASN A 216 9.18 -15.62 11.07
CA ASN A 216 10.05 -14.58 10.52
C ASN A 216 10.95 -15.12 9.40
N GLU A 217 11.43 -16.36 9.53
CA GLU A 217 12.25 -16.99 8.49
C GLU A 217 11.48 -17.18 7.19
N GLU A 218 10.20 -17.55 7.27
CA GLU A 218 9.33 -17.64 6.10
C GLU A 218 9.09 -16.26 5.49
N ARG A 219 8.86 -15.22 6.30
CA ARG A 219 8.72 -13.84 5.81
C ARG A 219 9.99 -13.35 5.12
N GLN A 220 11.15 -13.59 5.72
CA GLN A 220 12.44 -13.22 5.13
C GLN A 220 12.69 -13.90 3.78
N ARG A 221 12.31 -15.16 3.63
CA ARG A 221 12.39 -15.86 2.36
C ARG A 221 11.52 -15.19 1.29
N PHE A 222 10.27 -14.88 1.60
CA PHE A 222 9.39 -14.19 0.65
C PHE A 222 9.88 -12.78 0.34
N ALA A 223 10.38 -12.05 1.34
CA ALA A 223 10.95 -10.71 1.11
C ALA A 223 12.16 -10.76 0.18
N LYS A 224 13.01 -11.78 0.31
CA LYS A 224 14.14 -11.99 -0.59
C LYS A 224 13.67 -12.26 -2.01
N GLU A 225 12.70 -13.15 -2.22
CA GLU A 225 12.12 -13.46 -3.53
C GLU A 225 11.54 -12.20 -4.21
N ILE A 226 10.82 -11.36 -3.46
CA ILE A 226 10.28 -10.10 -4.00
C ILE A 226 11.40 -9.10 -4.31
N ARG A 227 12.39 -8.97 -3.44
CA ARG A 227 13.52 -8.06 -3.66
C ARG A 227 14.31 -8.45 -4.90
N GLU A 228 14.60 -9.72 -5.10
CA GLU A 228 15.26 -10.23 -6.30
C GLU A 228 14.44 -9.92 -7.56
N TYR A 229 13.12 -10.09 -7.49
CA TYR A 229 12.23 -9.73 -8.59
C TYR A 229 12.20 -8.23 -8.89
N THR A 230 12.06 -7.39 -7.87
CA THR A 230 11.92 -5.94 -8.04
C THR A 230 13.24 -5.23 -8.31
N SER A 231 14.39 -5.83 -7.97
CA SER A 231 15.72 -5.28 -8.25
C SER A 231 16.23 -5.60 -9.64
N ASP A 232 15.57 -6.49 -10.38
CA ASP A 232 15.97 -6.85 -11.74
C ASP A 232 15.87 -5.63 -12.68
N GLU A 233 16.91 -5.41 -13.44
CA GLU A 233 17.00 -4.25 -14.35
C GLU A 233 15.89 -4.22 -15.40
N ASN A 234 15.49 -5.38 -15.92
CA ASN A 234 14.44 -5.46 -16.92
C ASN A 234 13.07 -5.19 -16.30
N PHE A 235 12.84 -5.67 -15.05
CA PHE A 235 11.64 -5.34 -14.30
C PHE A 235 11.55 -3.83 -14.03
N GLN A 236 12.63 -3.21 -13.53
CA GLN A 236 12.67 -1.77 -13.26
C GLN A 236 12.44 -0.94 -14.52
N PHE A 237 13.05 -1.36 -15.63
CA PHE A 237 12.85 -0.71 -16.92
C PHE A 237 11.39 -0.79 -17.38
N LEU A 238 10.76 -1.97 -17.32
CA LEU A 238 9.36 -2.15 -17.70
C LEU A 238 8.40 -1.37 -16.79
N SER A 239 8.62 -1.40 -15.48
CA SER A 239 7.85 -0.62 -14.50
C SER A 239 7.95 0.89 -14.74
N SER A 240 9.12 1.41 -15.14
CA SER A 240 9.30 2.82 -15.46
C SER A 240 8.48 3.25 -16.70
N ILE A 241 8.36 2.37 -17.68
CA ILE A 241 7.54 2.61 -18.88
C ILE A 241 6.06 2.66 -18.52
N GLU A 242 5.58 1.72 -17.73
CA GLU A 242 4.18 1.66 -17.28
C GLU A 242 3.79 2.91 -16.48
N SER A 243 4.61 3.30 -15.51
CA SER A 243 4.39 4.51 -14.69
C SER A 243 4.34 5.79 -15.53
N SER A 244 5.13 5.87 -16.59
CA SER A 244 5.15 7.02 -17.50
C SER A 244 3.90 7.10 -18.39
N GLN A 245 3.34 5.95 -18.77
CA GLN A 245 2.09 5.88 -19.54
C GLN A 245 0.88 6.30 -18.69
N GLU A 246 0.85 5.94 -17.40
CA GLU A 246 -0.21 6.31 -16.47
C GLU A 246 -0.24 7.81 -16.20
N GLN A 247 0.92 8.45 -16.06
CA GLN A 247 1.03 9.92 -15.89
C GLN A 247 0.59 10.67 -17.14
N GLY A 248 0.82 10.13 -18.34
CA GLY A 248 0.37 10.70 -19.60
C GLY A 248 -1.14 10.65 -19.81
N LEU A 249 -1.84 9.68 -19.21
CA LEU A 249 -3.30 9.58 -19.24
C LEU A 249 -3.99 10.56 -18.28
N ALA A 250 -3.31 10.97 -17.21
CA ALA A 250 -3.84 11.96 -16.26
C ALA A 250 -3.83 13.39 -16.81
N SER A 251 -2.97 13.70 -17.78
CA SER A 251 -2.93 14.98 -18.50
C SER A 251 -3.64 14.87 -19.85
N ARG A 252 -4.96 15.09 -19.87
CA ARG A 252 -5.74 15.25 -21.10
C ARG A 252 -5.35 16.53 -21.83
N SER A 253 -4.24 16.51 -22.56
CA SER A 253 -3.93 17.51 -23.57
C SER A 253 -3.30 16.81 -24.76
N SER A 254 -4.08 16.72 -25.83
CA SER A 254 -3.72 16.52 -27.23
C SER A 254 -2.46 15.71 -27.56
N ALA A 255 -2.72 14.58 -28.18
CA ALA A 255 -1.85 13.68 -28.95
C ALA A 255 -1.06 12.62 -28.18
N PRO A 256 -1.41 11.31 -28.36
CA PRO A 256 -0.65 10.19 -27.82
C PRO A 256 0.51 9.84 -28.76
N THR A 257 1.58 10.64 -28.80
CA THR A 257 2.69 10.38 -29.73
C THR A 257 4.08 10.61 -29.16
N LYS A 258 4.21 10.71 -27.86
CA LYS A 258 5.52 10.51 -27.25
C LYS A 258 5.41 9.28 -26.37
N LEU A 259 5.76 8.11 -26.89
CA LEU A 259 6.32 7.02 -26.07
C LEU A 259 7.23 7.73 -25.07
N SER A 260 7.06 7.45 -23.78
CA SER A 260 7.87 8.02 -22.71
C SER A 260 9.35 7.92 -23.09
N SER A 261 9.82 8.95 -23.77
CA SER A 261 11.05 8.86 -24.56
C SER A 261 12.28 8.70 -23.68
N GLY A 262 12.24 9.15 -22.41
CA GLY A 262 13.40 9.09 -21.52
C GLY A 262 13.88 7.68 -21.25
N ALA A 263 13.09 6.85 -20.58
CA ALA A 263 13.54 5.52 -20.12
C ALA A 263 13.91 4.57 -21.29
N VAL A 264 13.13 4.61 -22.39
CA VAL A 264 13.43 3.79 -23.59
C VAL A 264 14.69 4.29 -24.30
N TYR A 265 14.90 5.61 -24.39
CA TYR A 265 16.11 6.17 -24.96
C TYR A 265 17.33 5.86 -24.10
N ASP A 266 17.22 5.98 -22.80
CA ASP A 266 18.30 5.66 -21.85
C ASP A 266 18.69 4.19 -21.95
N ARG A 267 17.71 3.29 -22.04
CA ARG A 267 17.96 1.86 -22.22
C ARG A 267 18.60 1.54 -23.55
N ILE A 268 18.13 2.13 -24.65
CA ILE A 268 18.77 1.96 -25.99
C ILE A 268 20.20 2.50 -25.96
N ALA A 269 20.43 3.64 -25.32
CA ALA A 269 21.76 4.23 -25.21
C ALA A 269 22.71 3.40 -24.35
N HIS A 270 22.19 2.66 -23.39
CA HIS A 270 22.95 1.74 -22.54
C HIS A 270 23.25 0.43 -23.24
N ASP A 271 22.23 -0.24 -23.80
CA ASP A 271 22.37 -1.59 -24.40
C ASP A 271 22.98 -1.57 -25.82
N MET A 272 22.87 -0.43 -26.52
CA MET A 272 23.33 -0.24 -27.90
C MET A 272 24.02 1.12 -28.04
N PRO A 273 25.19 1.34 -27.41
CA PRO A 273 25.84 2.64 -27.35
C PRO A 273 26.17 3.24 -28.73
N GLU A 274 26.34 2.37 -29.74
CA GLU A 274 26.57 2.79 -31.11
C GLU A 274 25.36 3.49 -31.76
N LEU A 275 24.15 3.22 -31.27
CA LEU A 275 22.91 3.88 -31.71
C LEU A 275 22.66 5.23 -31.07
N LYS A 276 23.23 5.50 -29.90
CA LYS A 276 23.01 6.71 -29.10
C LYS A 276 23.11 7.99 -29.94
N TYR A 277 24.17 8.10 -30.73
CA TYR A 277 24.42 9.29 -31.56
C TYR A 277 23.59 9.31 -32.86
N LYS A 278 23.05 8.18 -33.27
CA LYS A 278 22.23 8.07 -34.49
C LYS A 278 20.73 8.29 -34.22
N MET A 279 20.29 8.12 -32.98
CA MET A 279 18.86 8.22 -32.64
C MET A 279 18.24 9.58 -33.01
N ALA A 280 18.97 10.67 -32.84
CA ALA A 280 18.48 12.02 -33.17
C ALA A 280 18.20 12.21 -34.70
N SER A 281 18.83 11.40 -35.56
CA SER A 281 18.66 11.45 -37.02
C SER A 281 17.74 10.36 -37.57
N MET A 282 17.24 9.47 -36.72
CA MET A 282 16.36 8.37 -37.14
C MET A 282 14.92 8.85 -37.34
N SER A 283 14.26 8.27 -38.34
CA SER A 283 12.84 8.49 -38.54
C SER A 283 12.00 7.92 -37.41
N GLU A 284 10.87 8.54 -37.10
CA GLU A 284 9.94 8.09 -36.05
C GLU A 284 9.50 6.62 -36.20
N PRO A 285 9.19 6.09 -37.40
CA PRO A 285 8.89 4.66 -37.58
C PRO A 285 10.04 3.74 -37.19
N THR A 286 11.29 4.14 -37.48
CA THR A 286 12.49 3.38 -37.10
C THR A 286 12.68 3.35 -35.60
N LEU A 287 12.55 4.49 -34.93
CA LEU A 287 12.61 4.59 -33.47
C LEU A 287 11.51 3.75 -32.80
N ARG A 288 10.30 3.75 -33.32
CA ARG A 288 9.21 2.88 -32.83
C ARG A 288 9.52 1.39 -32.97
N LYS A 289 10.16 1.00 -34.07
CA LYS A 289 10.55 -0.41 -34.28
C LYS A 289 11.63 -0.85 -33.28
N ILE A 290 12.66 -0.04 -33.08
CA ILE A 290 13.73 -0.30 -32.11
C ILE A 290 13.16 -0.32 -30.68
N SER A 291 12.32 0.63 -30.30
CA SER A 291 11.66 0.68 -28.99
C SER A 291 10.84 -0.58 -28.70
N LYS A 292 10.05 -1.04 -29.69
CA LYS A 292 9.29 -2.30 -29.56
C LYS A 292 10.19 -3.52 -29.38
N MET A 293 11.33 -3.55 -30.06
CA MET A 293 12.30 -4.63 -29.96
C MET A 293 12.92 -4.65 -28.55
N VAL A 294 13.42 -3.52 -28.04
CA VAL A 294 14.02 -3.40 -26.71
C VAL A 294 13.02 -3.75 -25.62
N ILE A 295 11.77 -3.27 -25.70
CA ILE A 295 10.71 -3.65 -24.77
C ILE A 295 10.40 -5.15 -24.83
N SER A 296 10.36 -5.73 -26.02
CA SER A 296 10.11 -7.17 -26.19
C SER A 296 11.23 -8.02 -25.60
N ASP A 297 12.48 -7.59 -25.78
CA ASP A 297 13.65 -8.30 -25.24
C ASP A 297 13.70 -8.17 -23.71
N ALA A 298 13.44 -6.97 -23.16
CA ALA A 298 13.30 -6.78 -21.72
C ALA A 298 12.19 -7.65 -21.12
N LYS A 299 11.02 -7.73 -21.78
CA LYS A 299 9.92 -8.62 -21.34
C LYS A 299 10.29 -10.10 -21.36
N ARG A 300 11.15 -10.52 -22.30
CA ARG A 300 11.64 -11.90 -22.40
C ARG A 300 12.67 -12.23 -21.34
N ALA A 301 13.53 -11.27 -21.02
CA ALA A 301 14.60 -11.40 -20.04
C ALA A 301 14.17 -11.12 -18.61
N ALA A 302 13.06 -10.36 -18.39
CA ALA A 302 12.55 -10.05 -17.07
C ALA A 302 12.24 -11.33 -16.27
N PRO A 303 12.55 -11.35 -14.98
CA PRO A 303 12.26 -12.48 -14.12
C PRO A 303 10.76 -12.74 -14.11
N LYS A 304 10.40 -14.01 -13.99
CA LYS A 304 9.00 -14.35 -13.77
C LYS A 304 8.56 -13.79 -12.42
N LYS A 305 7.41 -13.11 -12.42
CA LYS A 305 6.77 -12.65 -11.18
C LYS A 305 6.83 -13.78 -10.14
N PRO A 306 7.27 -13.53 -8.91
CA PRO A 306 7.33 -14.55 -7.86
C PRO A 306 6.03 -15.35 -7.86
N THR A 307 6.16 -16.66 -7.87
CA THR A 307 4.97 -17.51 -7.92
C THR A 307 4.28 -17.43 -6.58
N ILE A 308 3.29 -16.56 -6.49
CA ILE A 308 2.33 -16.62 -5.39
C ILE A 308 1.66 -17.98 -5.53
N LYS A 309 2.04 -18.94 -4.68
CA LYS A 309 1.51 -20.32 -4.71
C LYS A 309 -0.01 -20.37 -4.56
N GLU A 310 -0.62 -19.26 -4.23
CA GLU A 310 -2.04 -19.10 -3.90
C GLU A 310 -2.81 -18.37 -5.00
N ARG A 311 -2.46 -18.59 -6.27
CA ARG A 311 -3.19 -17.98 -7.39
C ARG A 311 -4.65 -18.40 -7.38
N LEU A 312 -5.51 -17.40 -7.52
CA LEU A 312 -6.93 -17.64 -7.74
C LEU A 312 -7.14 -18.15 -9.17
N ASP A 313 -7.98 -19.18 -9.31
CA ASP A 313 -8.37 -19.65 -10.64
C ASP A 313 -9.10 -18.53 -11.40
N PRO A 314 -8.59 -18.11 -12.59
CA PRO A 314 -9.11 -16.95 -13.31
C PRO A 314 -10.58 -17.10 -13.70
N ALA A 315 -10.97 -18.29 -14.19
CA ALA A 315 -12.33 -18.53 -14.66
C ALA A 315 -13.34 -18.56 -13.50
N ASN A 316 -12.95 -19.19 -12.39
CA ASN A 316 -13.78 -19.21 -11.18
C ASN A 316 -13.91 -17.83 -10.53
N PHE A 317 -12.80 -17.05 -10.50
CA PHE A 317 -12.82 -15.67 -10.01
C PHE A 317 -13.76 -14.80 -10.85
N SER A 318 -13.55 -14.78 -12.18
CA SER A 318 -14.38 -14.00 -13.10
C SER A 318 -15.86 -14.34 -12.96
N ARG A 319 -16.21 -15.64 -12.93
CA ARG A 319 -17.60 -16.08 -12.75
C ARG A 319 -18.19 -15.58 -11.43
N LYS A 320 -17.44 -15.61 -10.33
CA LYS A 320 -17.91 -15.15 -9.02
C LYS A 320 -18.13 -13.66 -8.99
N VAL A 321 -17.21 -12.89 -9.54
CA VAL A 321 -17.29 -11.42 -9.59
C VAL A 321 -18.48 -10.99 -10.45
N MET A 322 -18.65 -11.60 -11.63
CA MET A 322 -19.74 -11.28 -12.55
C MET A 322 -21.13 -11.68 -12.03
N ASN A 323 -21.21 -12.64 -11.11
CA ASN A 323 -22.47 -13.06 -10.48
C ASN A 323 -22.88 -12.19 -9.28
N ILE A 324 -22.07 -11.19 -8.89
CA ILE A 324 -22.44 -10.25 -7.84
C ILE A 324 -23.01 -9.01 -8.49
N ASP A 325 -24.30 -8.77 -8.29
CA ASP A 325 -24.99 -7.65 -8.89
C ASP A 325 -24.40 -6.30 -8.41
N GLY A 326 -24.16 -5.40 -9.34
CA GLY A 326 -23.64 -4.06 -9.08
C GLY A 326 -22.21 -4.00 -8.53
N PHE A 327 -21.45 -5.09 -8.48
CA PHE A 327 -20.06 -5.06 -8.02
C PHE A 327 -19.18 -4.32 -9.01
N ILE A 328 -19.26 -4.69 -10.28
CA ILE A 328 -18.56 -4.06 -11.40
C ILE A 328 -19.50 -3.84 -12.56
N GLU A 329 -19.19 -2.86 -13.39
CA GLU A 329 -19.92 -2.57 -14.63
C GLU A 329 -18.96 -2.71 -15.82
N GLU A 330 -19.42 -3.38 -16.86
CA GLU A 330 -18.71 -3.45 -18.13
C GLU A 330 -18.72 -2.09 -18.84
N ILE A 331 -17.60 -1.70 -19.43
CA ILE A 331 -17.50 -0.49 -20.23
C ILE A 331 -17.68 -0.90 -21.70
N PRO A 332 -18.86 -0.60 -22.30
CA PRO A 332 -19.08 -0.91 -23.71
C PRO A 332 -18.15 -0.07 -24.58
N ASP A 333 -17.74 -0.61 -25.72
CA ASP A 333 -16.94 0.07 -26.74
C ASP A 333 -15.60 0.68 -26.25
N SER A 334 -15.12 0.24 -25.08
CA SER A 334 -13.80 0.64 -24.63
C SER A 334 -12.75 0.15 -25.64
N SER A 335 -11.87 1.06 -26.10
CA SER A 335 -10.69 0.65 -26.86
C SER A 335 -9.89 -0.32 -26.00
N PRO A 336 -9.84 -1.61 -26.40
CA PRO A 336 -9.30 -2.63 -25.53
C PRO A 336 -7.83 -2.31 -25.25
N ARG A 337 -7.42 -2.32 -23.97
CA ARG A 337 -6.00 -2.28 -23.64
C ARG A 337 -5.33 -3.49 -24.26
N SER A 338 -4.33 -3.27 -25.13
CA SER A 338 -3.54 -4.35 -25.68
C SER A 338 -2.96 -5.14 -24.51
N SER A 339 -3.21 -6.46 -24.49
CA SER A 339 -2.56 -7.32 -23.50
C SER A 339 -1.04 -7.13 -23.64
N ASN A 340 -0.33 -7.02 -22.53
CA ASN A 340 1.14 -6.91 -22.50
C ASN A 340 1.87 -8.06 -23.22
N SER A 341 1.16 -9.12 -23.60
CA SER A 341 1.70 -10.28 -24.32
C SER A 341 1.58 -10.23 -25.85
N GLY A 342 0.94 -9.20 -26.42
CA GLY A 342 0.88 -9.00 -27.88
C GLY A 342 0.09 -10.06 -28.68
N THR A 343 -0.34 -11.14 -28.07
CA THR A 343 -1.06 -12.26 -28.70
C THR A 343 -2.26 -12.63 -27.84
N GLY A 344 -3.42 -12.07 -28.12
CA GLY A 344 -4.67 -12.42 -27.44
C GLY A 344 -5.79 -11.45 -27.78
N ARG A 345 -7.04 -11.88 -27.50
CA ARG A 345 -8.19 -11.01 -27.58
C ARG A 345 -7.99 -9.88 -26.55
N PRO A 346 -8.21 -8.62 -26.96
CA PRO A 346 -8.10 -7.47 -26.05
C PRO A 346 -8.97 -7.69 -24.80
N ALA A 347 -8.44 -7.28 -23.63
CA ALA A 347 -9.13 -7.49 -22.36
C ALA A 347 -10.30 -6.52 -22.23
N GLN A 348 -11.47 -7.02 -21.86
CA GLN A 348 -12.64 -6.21 -21.52
C GLN A 348 -12.34 -5.33 -20.30
N LEU A 349 -12.74 -4.05 -20.38
CA LEU A 349 -12.62 -3.10 -19.28
C LEU A 349 -13.90 -3.02 -18.46
N TYR A 350 -13.69 -2.80 -17.18
CA TYR A 350 -14.75 -2.66 -16.17
C TYR A 350 -14.47 -1.41 -15.32
N ARG A 351 -15.50 -0.92 -14.69
CA ARG A 351 -15.42 0.10 -13.62
C ARG A 351 -16.15 -0.41 -12.38
N ARG A 352 -15.94 0.25 -11.25
CA ARG A 352 -16.70 -0.01 -10.03
C ARG A 352 -18.19 0.18 -10.29
N GLY A 353 -18.99 -0.79 -9.91
CA GLY A 353 -20.44 -0.70 -9.92
C GLY A 353 -21.00 0.03 -8.70
N PRO A 354 -22.34 0.21 -8.64
CA PRO A 354 -23.03 0.97 -7.60
C PRO A 354 -23.18 0.24 -6.26
N ALA A 355 -22.86 -1.05 -6.18
CA ALA A 355 -23.03 -1.80 -4.94
C ALA A 355 -22.21 -1.21 -3.79
N GLU A 356 -22.82 -1.07 -2.64
CA GLU A 356 -22.15 -0.70 -1.38
C GLU A 356 -21.69 -1.96 -0.63
N ARG A 357 -22.37 -3.07 -0.84
CA ARG A 357 -22.04 -4.40 -0.27
C ARG A 357 -22.12 -5.46 -1.34
N LEU A 358 -21.31 -6.49 -1.19
CA LEU A 358 -21.37 -7.67 -2.08
C LEU A 358 -22.38 -8.67 -1.53
N ASP A 359 -23.42 -8.94 -2.33
CA ASP A 359 -24.40 -9.95 -2.02
C ASP A 359 -24.57 -10.92 -3.21
N PRO A 360 -24.22 -12.19 -3.05
CA PRO A 360 -23.58 -12.80 -1.89
C PRO A 360 -22.12 -12.31 -1.68
N PRO A 361 -21.58 -12.39 -0.45
CA PRO A 361 -20.18 -12.11 -0.22
C PRO A 361 -19.26 -12.96 -1.08
N LEU A 362 -18.15 -12.37 -1.55
CA LEU A 362 -17.20 -13.06 -2.42
C LEU A 362 -16.47 -14.16 -1.62
N ARG A 363 -16.72 -15.42 -1.93
CA ARG A 363 -16.06 -16.56 -1.30
C ARG A 363 -14.88 -17.02 -2.14
N LEU A 364 -13.69 -16.71 -1.70
CA LEU A 364 -12.45 -17.18 -2.32
C LEU A 364 -12.03 -18.53 -1.72
N ARG A 365 -11.68 -19.49 -2.59
CA ARG A 365 -11.00 -20.71 -2.19
C ARG A 365 -9.54 -20.52 -2.50
N VAL A 366 -8.76 -20.11 -1.51
CA VAL A 366 -7.30 -20.12 -1.59
C VAL A 366 -6.88 -21.58 -1.41
N LYS A 367 -6.24 -22.16 -2.41
CA LYS A 367 -5.62 -23.49 -2.28
C LYS A 367 -4.37 -23.31 -1.44
N ARG A 368 -4.47 -23.60 -0.15
CA ARG A 368 -3.30 -23.78 0.70
C ARG A 368 -2.65 -25.08 0.30
N ASP A 369 -1.46 -25.05 -0.28
CA ASP A 369 -0.64 -26.23 -0.39
C ASP A 369 -0.35 -26.72 1.02
N SER A 370 -1.00 -27.82 1.39
CA SER A 370 -0.63 -28.55 2.61
C SER A 370 0.82 -28.98 2.39
N THR A 371 1.77 -28.28 2.99
CA THR A 371 3.12 -28.80 3.18
C THR A 371 2.97 -30.11 3.91
N LYS A 372 3.14 -31.22 3.17
CA LYS A 372 3.34 -32.52 3.77
C LYS A 372 4.52 -32.37 4.71
N GLY A 373 4.22 -32.33 6.02
CA GLY A 373 5.24 -32.51 7.04
C GLY A 373 5.94 -33.82 6.74
N SER A 374 7.19 -33.76 6.34
CA SER A 374 8.08 -34.90 6.39
C SER A 374 8.24 -35.28 7.86
N ARG A 375 7.74 -36.44 8.18
CA ARG A 375 8.06 -37.18 9.43
C ARG A 375 9.54 -37.50 9.48
#